data_6f899b3ed0134ddb7daf47b0fe005228
#
_entry.id   6f899b3ed0134ddb7daf47b0fe005228
#
_cell.length_a   1.000
_cell.length_b   1.000
_cell.length_c   1.000
_cell.angle_alpha   90.00
_cell.angle_beta   90.00
_cell.angle_gamma   90.00
#
_symmetry.space_group_name_H-M   'P 1'
#
loop_
_entity.id
_entity.type
_entity.pdbx_description
1 polymer ?
#
loop_
_entity_poly.entity_id
_entity_poly.type
_entity_poly.pdbx_seq_one_letter_code
_entity_poly.pdbx_strand_id
1 'polypeptide(L)'
;MSIIVVGSINADLAVQVHRHPKPGETLMGSGGTITPGGKGANQAVAAALQGASVRFVGAVGNDAYATPALRCLTKSGVDLTGISHVEDTTGLAVIAISADGENTIIVIPGANAWVDAEAVKQHATDIAAADIVLLQGEIPAEGFQTAVDAATHRVVINLAPVVPVDRDALLQADPLMANEHEAALVLQQLGHEVAEEDSKNPEKLAADLLDAGFASVVLTLGAAGALVATPEGSELVPSPKVTAVDTTGAGDAFAGALVARLDAGDSLLDAAHHAVRVAAYAVTG
;
A
#
# COMPACT_ATOMS: atom_id res chain seq x y z
N MET A 1 17.31 9.82 -9.36
CA MET A 1 16.59 9.03 -8.38
C MET A 1 15.12 9.25 -8.65
N SER A 2 14.38 8.18 -8.84
CA SER A 2 12.97 8.25 -9.24
C SER A 2 12.20 7.01 -8.77
N ILE A 3 11.00 7.26 -8.27
CA ILE A 3 10.08 6.21 -7.83
C ILE A 3 8.97 6.10 -8.87
N ILE A 4 8.64 4.89 -9.28
CA ILE A 4 7.40 4.60 -10.01
C ILE A 4 6.48 3.76 -9.14
N VAL A 5 5.24 4.20 -8.98
CA VAL A 5 4.19 3.44 -8.28
C VAL A 5 3.26 2.87 -9.32
N VAL A 6 3.10 1.55 -9.33
CA VAL A 6 2.10 0.85 -10.16
C VAL A 6 1.02 0.34 -9.22
N GLY A 7 -0.14 0.98 -9.20
CA GLY A 7 -1.10 0.72 -8.13
C GLY A 7 -2.49 1.32 -8.32
N SER A 8 -3.27 1.23 -7.27
CA SER A 8 -4.68 1.60 -7.19
C SER A 8 -4.91 3.09 -6.94
N ILE A 9 -6.04 3.56 -7.46
CA ILE A 9 -6.62 4.88 -7.20
C ILE A 9 -8.08 4.68 -6.84
N ASN A 10 -8.49 5.10 -5.65
CA ASN A 10 -9.88 5.00 -5.20
C ASN A 10 -10.46 6.36 -4.82
N ALA A 11 -11.77 6.45 -4.95
CA ALA A 11 -12.58 7.43 -4.23
C ALA A 11 -13.19 6.73 -3.00
N ASP A 12 -12.91 7.20 -1.80
CA ASP A 12 -13.40 6.61 -0.57
C ASP A 12 -14.66 7.35 -0.13
N LEU A 13 -15.81 6.65 -0.15
CA LEU A 13 -17.10 7.19 0.27
C LEU A 13 -17.37 6.78 1.73
N ALA A 14 -17.17 7.72 2.66
CA ALA A 14 -17.45 7.50 4.07
C ALA A 14 -18.91 7.83 4.40
N VAL A 15 -19.63 6.87 5.00
CA VAL A 15 -21.03 6.98 5.41
C VAL A 15 -21.14 6.68 6.90
N GLN A 16 -21.74 7.59 7.67
CA GLN A 16 -22.01 7.39 9.09
C GLN A 16 -23.36 6.67 9.25
N VAL A 17 -23.39 5.60 10.04
CA VAL A 17 -24.59 4.84 10.39
C VAL A 17 -24.69 4.65 11.90
N HIS A 18 -25.89 4.44 12.43
CA HIS A 18 -26.03 4.16 13.87
C HIS A 18 -25.41 2.78 14.23
N ARG A 19 -25.58 1.81 13.34
CA ARG A 19 -25.01 0.46 13.40
C ARG A 19 -24.91 -0.12 12.00
N HIS A 20 -24.19 -1.19 11.82
CA HIS A 20 -24.16 -1.89 10.53
C HIS A 20 -25.52 -2.54 10.22
N PRO A 21 -25.97 -2.53 8.94
CA PRO A 21 -27.22 -3.16 8.52
C PRO A 21 -27.11 -4.69 8.60
N LYS A 22 -28.20 -5.35 9.00
CA LYS A 22 -28.34 -6.80 8.85
C LYS A 22 -28.81 -7.14 7.43
N PRO A 23 -28.65 -8.40 6.97
CA PRO A 23 -29.19 -8.83 5.68
C PRO A 23 -30.66 -8.47 5.51
N GLY A 24 -31.02 -7.83 4.39
CA GLY A 24 -32.37 -7.37 4.08
C GLY A 24 -32.82 -6.08 4.75
N GLU A 25 -31.96 -5.42 5.53
CA GLU A 25 -32.30 -4.21 6.26
C GLU A 25 -31.88 -2.94 5.51
N THR A 26 -32.69 -1.90 5.57
CA THR A 26 -32.36 -0.55 5.10
C THR A 26 -32.19 0.37 6.29
N LEU A 27 -31.04 1.04 6.38
CA LEU A 27 -30.78 2.05 7.39
C LEU A 27 -30.65 3.44 6.77
N MET A 28 -31.03 4.45 7.54
CA MET A 28 -30.72 5.84 7.17
C MET A 28 -29.32 6.17 7.72
N GLY A 29 -28.45 6.65 6.82
CA GLY A 29 -27.11 7.14 7.14
C GLY A 29 -27.01 8.65 6.98
N SER A 30 -25.87 9.18 7.34
CA SER A 30 -25.46 10.57 7.14
C SER A 30 -24.01 10.64 6.64
N GLY A 31 -23.53 11.83 6.29
CA GLY A 31 -22.18 12.01 5.71
C GLY A 31 -22.23 11.92 4.19
N GLY A 32 -21.52 10.98 3.60
CA GLY A 32 -21.35 10.87 2.15
C GLY A 32 -20.19 11.73 1.64
N THR A 33 -19.19 11.97 2.47
CA THR A 33 -17.95 12.64 2.06
C THR A 33 -17.13 11.72 1.19
N ILE A 34 -16.65 12.24 0.05
CA ILE A 34 -15.74 11.53 -0.85
C ILE A 34 -14.32 12.07 -0.62
N THR A 35 -13.42 11.17 -0.27
CA THR A 35 -12.00 11.46 -0.06
C THR A 35 -11.15 10.67 -1.04
N PRO A 36 -9.93 11.16 -1.38
CA PRO A 36 -8.99 10.35 -2.14
C PRO A 36 -8.57 9.12 -1.33
N GLY A 37 -8.42 7.99 -2.00
CA GLY A 37 -7.99 6.72 -1.44
C GLY A 37 -7.27 5.85 -2.45
N GLY A 38 -7.12 4.57 -2.09
CA GLY A 38 -6.31 3.60 -2.80
C GLY A 38 -4.87 3.57 -2.29
N LYS A 39 -4.39 2.38 -1.95
CA LYS A 39 -3.05 2.20 -1.35
C LYS A 39 -1.95 2.75 -2.25
N GLY A 40 -2.03 2.47 -3.56
CA GLY A 40 -1.06 3.01 -4.53
C GLY A 40 -1.01 4.53 -4.49
N ALA A 41 -2.17 5.19 -4.58
CA ALA A 41 -2.27 6.65 -4.56
C ALA A 41 -1.77 7.24 -3.23
N ASN A 42 -2.16 6.65 -2.08
CA ASN A 42 -1.75 7.10 -0.77
C ASN A 42 -0.23 7.02 -0.59
N GLN A 43 0.39 5.90 -0.98
CA GLN A 43 1.83 5.69 -0.87
C GLN A 43 2.61 6.61 -1.81
N ALA A 44 2.11 6.85 -3.03
CA ALA A 44 2.71 7.81 -3.96
C ALA A 44 2.68 9.24 -3.42
N VAL A 45 1.54 9.66 -2.86
CA VAL A 45 1.39 10.96 -2.20
C VAL A 45 2.35 11.08 -1.02
N ALA A 46 2.41 10.05 -0.17
CA ALA A 46 3.30 10.04 0.99
C ALA A 46 4.77 10.18 0.57
N ALA A 47 5.22 9.46 -0.47
CA ALA A 47 6.58 9.57 -0.99
C ALA A 47 6.87 10.96 -1.58
N ALA A 48 5.95 11.54 -2.36
CA ALA A 48 6.09 12.87 -2.93
C ALA A 48 6.18 13.96 -1.85
N LEU A 49 5.41 13.84 -0.77
CA LEU A 49 5.45 14.76 0.38
C LEU A 49 6.78 14.70 1.13
N GLN A 50 7.56 13.61 1.00
CA GLN A 50 8.94 13.51 1.50
C GLN A 50 9.98 14.06 0.51
N GLY A 51 9.55 14.63 -0.62
CA GLY A 51 10.42 15.26 -1.60
C GLY A 51 10.94 14.33 -2.70
N ALA A 52 10.46 13.10 -2.77
CA ALA A 52 10.80 12.17 -3.85
C ALA A 52 10.16 12.57 -5.19
N SER A 53 10.85 12.28 -6.30
CA SER A 53 10.27 12.36 -7.65
C SER A 53 9.47 11.09 -7.91
N VAL A 54 8.14 11.21 -7.99
CA VAL A 54 7.23 10.08 -8.11
C VAL A 54 6.43 10.16 -9.40
N ARG A 55 6.41 9.08 -10.18
CA ARG A 55 5.47 8.85 -11.28
C ARG A 55 4.46 7.78 -10.89
N PHE A 56 3.23 7.91 -11.35
CA PHE A 56 2.17 6.96 -11.08
C PHE A 56 1.67 6.29 -12.35
N VAL A 57 1.57 4.96 -12.31
CA VAL A 57 0.91 4.13 -13.33
C VAL A 57 -0.33 3.51 -12.72
N GLY A 58 -1.49 3.79 -13.30
CA GLY A 58 -2.77 3.35 -12.79
C GLY A 58 -3.91 3.73 -13.72
N ALA A 59 -5.14 3.58 -13.25
CA ALA A 59 -6.32 3.92 -14.05
C ALA A 59 -7.42 4.57 -13.21
N VAL A 60 -8.20 5.44 -13.85
CA VAL A 60 -9.44 6.02 -13.33
C VAL A 60 -10.53 5.93 -14.40
N GLY A 61 -11.79 5.97 -13.98
CA GLY A 61 -12.92 6.02 -14.90
C GLY A 61 -13.15 7.40 -15.49
N ASN A 62 -14.03 7.47 -16.51
CA ASN A 62 -14.56 8.71 -17.06
C ASN A 62 -15.80 9.16 -16.27
N ASP A 63 -15.69 9.31 -14.95
CA ASP A 63 -16.81 9.56 -14.05
C ASP A 63 -16.57 10.71 -13.06
N ALA A 64 -17.55 10.97 -12.21
CA ALA A 64 -17.50 12.04 -11.21
C ALA A 64 -16.53 11.71 -10.04
N TYR A 65 -16.08 10.47 -9.88
CA TYR A 65 -15.19 10.03 -8.82
C TYR A 65 -13.72 10.24 -9.17
N ALA A 66 -13.35 10.29 -10.45
CA ALA A 66 -11.98 10.46 -10.90
C ALA A 66 -11.29 11.73 -10.33
N THR A 67 -11.97 12.89 -10.45
CA THR A 67 -11.41 14.16 -9.94
C THR A 67 -11.16 14.15 -8.43
N PRO A 68 -12.11 13.73 -7.56
CA PRO A 68 -11.84 13.57 -6.14
C PRO A 68 -10.69 12.60 -5.84
N ALA A 69 -10.64 11.44 -6.51
CA ALA A 69 -9.61 10.42 -6.31
C ALA A 69 -8.20 10.93 -6.64
N LEU A 70 -8.05 11.70 -7.73
CA LEU A 70 -6.77 12.24 -8.17
C LEU A 70 -6.31 13.48 -7.39
N ARG A 71 -7.14 14.05 -6.54
CA ARG A 71 -6.90 15.36 -5.90
C ARG A 71 -5.60 15.44 -5.12
N CYS A 72 -5.26 14.45 -4.29
CA CYS A 72 -4.04 14.44 -3.50
C CYS A 72 -2.81 14.16 -4.36
N LEU A 73 -2.89 13.24 -5.31
CA LEU A 73 -1.82 12.99 -6.29
C LEU A 73 -1.43 14.26 -7.05
N THR A 74 -2.42 14.99 -7.57
CA THR A 74 -2.20 16.26 -8.28
C THR A 74 -1.56 17.31 -7.37
N LYS A 75 -2.05 17.46 -6.13
CA LYS A 75 -1.54 18.47 -5.19
C LYS A 75 -0.13 18.19 -4.69
N SER A 76 0.26 16.94 -4.57
CA SER A 76 1.60 16.54 -4.13
C SER A 76 2.65 16.59 -5.25
N GLY A 77 2.24 16.86 -6.50
CA GLY A 77 3.17 16.97 -7.63
C GLY A 77 3.64 15.64 -8.19
N VAL A 78 2.88 14.55 -7.94
CA VAL A 78 3.12 13.25 -8.59
C VAL A 78 2.90 13.39 -10.11
N ASP A 79 3.79 12.81 -10.91
CA ASP A 79 3.63 12.73 -12.37
C ASP A 79 2.53 11.75 -12.72
N LEU A 80 1.43 12.25 -13.27
CA LEU A 80 0.22 11.51 -13.61
C LEU A 80 0.16 11.10 -15.08
N THR A 81 1.23 11.25 -15.85
CA THR A 81 1.25 10.91 -17.29
C THR A 81 1.06 9.42 -17.57
N GLY A 82 1.25 8.57 -16.54
CA GLY A 82 0.99 7.13 -16.60
C GLY A 82 -0.43 6.71 -16.19
N ILE A 83 -1.36 7.67 -16.00
CA ILE A 83 -2.75 7.34 -15.63
C ILE A 83 -3.61 7.21 -16.88
N SER A 84 -4.25 6.06 -17.03
CA SER A 84 -5.23 5.78 -18.07
C SER A 84 -6.63 6.18 -17.64
N HIS A 85 -7.43 6.69 -18.59
CA HIS A 85 -8.87 6.90 -18.42
C HIS A 85 -9.63 5.81 -19.16
N VAL A 86 -10.44 5.03 -18.45
CA VAL A 86 -11.14 3.86 -19.00
C VAL A 86 -12.67 4.00 -18.92
N GLU A 87 -13.39 3.22 -19.73
CA GLU A 87 -14.87 3.18 -19.73
C GLU A 87 -15.36 2.22 -18.62
N ASP A 88 -15.00 2.55 -17.38
CA ASP A 88 -15.45 1.87 -16.16
C ASP A 88 -15.58 2.91 -15.05
N THR A 89 -16.12 2.53 -13.89
CA THR A 89 -16.12 3.41 -12.71
C THR A 89 -14.71 3.53 -12.14
N THR A 90 -14.34 4.71 -11.64
CA THR A 90 -13.14 4.87 -10.81
C THR A 90 -13.23 3.91 -9.61
N GLY A 91 -12.12 3.37 -9.16
CA GLY A 91 -12.08 2.54 -7.96
C GLY A 91 -12.82 3.22 -6.80
N LEU A 92 -13.65 2.48 -6.09
CA LEU A 92 -14.49 3.02 -5.02
C LEU A 92 -14.40 2.17 -3.77
N ALA A 93 -14.13 2.78 -2.62
CA ALA A 93 -14.31 2.15 -1.32
C ALA A 93 -15.54 2.75 -0.63
N VAL A 94 -16.52 1.92 -0.29
CA VAL A 94 -17.69 2.32 0.53
C VAL A 94 -17.39 1.95 1.96
N ILE A 95 -17.25 2.95 2.82
CA ILE A 95 -16.85 2.81 4.22
C ILE A 95 -18.04 3.17 5.09
N ALA A 96 -18.71 2.18 5.69
CA ALA A 96 -19.76 2.39 6.68
C ALA A 96 -19.13 2.43 8.08
N ILE A 97 -19.32 3.54 8.80
CA ILE A 97 -18.79 3.77 10.14
C ILE A 97 -19.97 3.82 11.11
N SER A 98 -20.00 2.89 12.07
CA SER A 98 -21.05 2.82 13.08
C SER A 98 -20.75 3.73 14.29
N ALA A 99 -21.77 3.97 15.13
CA ALA A 99 -21.67 4.90 16.27
C ALA A 99 -20.64 4.48 17.33
N ASP A 100 -20.26 3.21 17.39
CA ASP A 100 -19.21 2.66 18.25
C ASP A 100 -17.81 2.77 17.65
N GLY A 101 -17.68 3.32 16.41
CA GLY A 101 -16.42 3.53 15.71
C GLY A 101 -15.95 2.34 14.85
N GLU A 102 -16.71 1.23 14.84
CA GLU A 102 -16.41 0.10 13.97
C GLU A 102 -16.68 0.47 12.51
N ASN A 103 -15.85 -0.03 11.60
CA ASN A 103 -16.05 0.19 10.17
C ASN A 103 -16.22 -1.12 9.39
N THR A 104 -16.97 -1.03 8.32
CA THR A 104 -17.08 -2.08 7.31
C THR A 104 -16.79 -1.46 5.95
N ILE A 105 -15.88 -2.07 5.20
CA ILE A 105 -15.39 -1.53 3.92
C ILE A 105 -15.75 -2.51 2.80
N ILE A 106 -16.35 -1.97 1.75
CA ILE A 106 -16.60 -2.68 0.49
C ILE A 106 -15.78 -1.99 -0.58
N VAL A 107 -14.84 -2.71 -1.19
CA VAL A 107 -14.01 -2.19 -2.27
C VAL A 107 -14.58 -2.67 -3.61
N ILE A 108 -14.77 -1.74 -4.52
CA ILE A 108 -15.13 -1.96 -5.93
C ILE A 108 -13.89 -1.58 -6.74
N PRO A 109 -13.19 -2.55 -7.36
CA PRO A 109 -11.96 -2.26 -8.11
C PRO A 109 -12.16 -1.25 -9.24
N GLY A 110 -13.26 -1.37 -9.99
CA GLY A 110 -13.53 -0.48 -11.13
C GLY A 110 -12.33 -0.36 -12.06
N ALA A 111 -11.92 0.86 -12.35
CA ALA A 111 -10.79 1.16 -13.23
C ALA A 111 -9.46 0.51 -12.79
N ASN A 112 -9.25 0.22 -11.50
CA ASN A 112 -8.06 -0.49 -11.06
C ASN A 112 -7.93 -1.89 -11.67
N ALA A 113 -9.05 -2.53 -12.04
CA ALA A 113 -9.04 -3.82 -12.73
C ALA A 113 -8.45 -3.75 -14.16
N TRP A 114 -8.28 -2.56 -14.71
CA TRP A 114 -7.67 -2.32 -16.02
C TRP A 114 -6.16 -2.05 -15.95
N VAL A 115 -5.57 -2.08 -14.75
CA VAL A 115 -4.11 -2.03 -14.57
C VAL A 115 -3.56 -3.44 -14.74
N ASP A 116 -3.89 -4.06 -15.87
CA ASP A 116 -3.53 -5.41 -16.26
C ASP A 116 -2.14 -5.46 -16.95
N ALA A 117 -1.76 -6.64 -17.44
CA ALA A 117 -0.47 -6.83 -18.11
C ALA A 117 -0.29 -5.94 -19.35
N GLU A 118 -1.35 -5.74 -20.14
CA GLU A 118 -1.26 -4.94 -21.38
C GLU A 118 -1.09 -3.45 -21.06
N ALA A 119 -1.85 -2.95 -20.08
CA ALA A 119 -1.73 -1.57 -19.63
C ALA A 119 -0.35 -1.29 -19.01
N VAL A 120 0.15 -2.14 -18.13
CA VAL A 120 1.46 -1.98 -17.48
C VAL A 120 2.60 -2.07 -18.48
N LYS A 121 2.51 -2.96 -19.48
CA LYS A 121 3.52 -3.12 -20.53
C LYS A 121 3.76 -1.83 -21.35
N GLN A 122 2.74 -0.97 -21.49
CA GLN A 122 2.90 0.31 -22.17
C GLN A 122 3.87 1.25 -21.44
N HIS A 123 4.09 1.02 -20.14
CA HIS A 123 4.99 1.78 -19.27
C HIS A 123 6.30 1.05 -18.96
N ALA A 124 6.59 -0.09 -19.60
CA ALA A 124 7.76 -0.92 -19.30
C ALA A 124 9.10 -0.15 -19.37
N THR A 125 9.24 0.80 -20.31
CA THR A 125 10.43 1.63 -20.40
C THR A 125 10.61 2.57 -19.21
N ASP A 126 9.51 3.16 -18.73
CA ASP A 126 9.53 4.04 -17.56
C ASP A 126 9.78 3.24 -16.27
N ILE A 127 9.17 2.05 -16.16
CA ILE A 127 9.38 1.12 -15.04
C ILE A 127 10.84 0.67 -14.98
N ALA A 128 11.42 0.28 -16.13
CA ALA A 128 12.82 -0.12 -16.22
C ALA A 128 13.80 1.02 -15.89
N ALA A 129 13.41 2.27 -16.11
CA ALA A 129 14.25 3.44 -15.83
C ALA A 129 14.14 3.94 -14.39
N ALA A 130 13.17 3.49 -13.63
CA ALA A 130 12.96 3.91 -12.22
C ALA A 130 13.96 3.23 -11.29
N ASP A 131 14.46 3.97 -10.30
CA ASP A 131 15.34 3.43 -9.25
C ASP A 131 14.59 2.53 -8.26
N ILE A 132 13.28 2.84 -8.05
CA ILE A 132 12.39 2.03 -7.20
C ILE A 132 11.04 1.86 -7.89
N VAL A 133 10.56 0.60 -7.94
CA VAL A 133 9.18 0.24 -8.30
C VAL A 133 8.43 -0.13 -7.02
N LEU A 134 7.32 0.54 -6.74
CA LEU A 134 6.48 0.29 -5.56
C LEU A 134 5.14 -0.31 -5.97
N LEU A 135 4.78 -1.44 -5.36
CA LEU A 135 3.59 -2.23 -5.67
C LEU A 135 2.76 -2.54 -4.43
N GLN A 136 1.43 -2.71 -4.63
CA GLN A 136 0.47 -3.12 -3.60
C GLN A 136 -0.47 -4.21 -4.16
N GLY A 137 -1.38 -4.75 -3.31
CA GLY A 137 -2.28 -5.84 -3.66
C GLY A 137 -3.64 -5.40 -4.25
N GLU A 138 -3.78 -4.20 -4.81
CA GLU A 138 -5.09 -3.68 -5.28
C GLU A 138 -5.20 -3.55 -6.80
N ILE A 139 -4.31 -4.20 -7.55
CA ILE A 139 -4.34 -4.31 -9.02
C ILE A 139 -4.33 -5.77 -9.44
N PRO A 140 -4.69 -6.10 -10.70
CA PRO A 140 -4.62 -7.46 -11.21
C PRO A 140 -3.24 -8.10 -11.06
N ALA A 141 -3.21 -9.41 -10.75
CA ALA A 141 -1.96 -10.15 -10.54
C ALA A 141 -1.05 -10.14 -11.78
N GLU A 142 -1.62 -10.16 -12.98
CA GLU A 142 -0.86 -10.06 -14.23
C GLU A 142 -0.24 -8.67 -14.46
N GLY A 143 -0.90 -7.59 -14.02
CA GLY A 143 -0.32 -6.25 -14.02
C GLY A 143 0.82 -6.13 -13.02
N PHE A 144 0.61 -6.67 -11.81
CA PHE A 144 1.65 -6.76 -10.78
C PHE A 144 2.88 -7.51 -11.30
N GLN A 145 2.70 -8.72 -11.85
CA GLN A 145 3.78 -9.52 -12.47
C GLN A 145 4.53 -8.74 -13.54
N THR A 146 3.79 -8.11 -14.46
CA THR A 146 4.38 -7.35 -15.57
C THR A 146 5.23 -6.18 -15.07
N ALA A 147 4.81 -5.52 -13.99
CA ALA A 147 5.59 -4.43 -13.38
C ALA A 147 6.89 -4.94 -12.75
N VAL A 148 6.83 -6.08 -12.04
CA VAL A 148 8.03 -6.72 -11.47
C VAL A 148 8.99 -7.16 -12.57
N ASP A 149 8.49 -7.81 -13.63
CA ASP A 149 9.32 -8.27 -14.75
C ASP A 149 9.99 -7.12 -15.52
N ALA A 150 9.36 -5.95 -15.57
CA ALA A 150 9.90 -4.77 -16.22
C ALA A 150 10.91 -4.01 -15.35
N ALA A 151 10.92 -4.22 -14.04
CA ALA A 151 11.82 -3.55 -13.11
C ALA A 151 13.28 -4.02 -13.33
N THR A 152 14.23 -3.08 -13.37
CA THR A 152 15.66 -3.38 -13.49
C THR A 152 16.47 -3.02 -12.25
N HIS A 153 15.80 -2.36 -11.29
CA HIS A 153 16.37 -1.91 -10.04
C HIS A 153 15.52 -2.44 -8.87
N ARG A 154 15.45 -1.69 -7.78
CA ARG A 154 14.78 -2.14 -6.55
C ARG A 154 13.26 -2.25 -6.72
N VAL A 155 12.70 -3.37 -6.31
CA VAL A 155 11.25 -3.58 -6.20
C VAL A 155 10.87 -3.57 -4.73
N VAL A 156 9.96 -2.69 -4.34
CA VAL A 156 9.40 -2.64 -2.98
C VAL A 156 7.94 -3.07 -3.06
N ILE A 157 7.57 -4.05 -2.26
CA ILE A 157 6.22 -4.60 -2.29
C ILE A 157 5.57 -4.44 -0.90
N ASN A 158 4.42 -3.78 -0.88
CA ASN A 158 3.49 -3.83 0.24
C ASN A 158 2.24 -4.61 -0.21
N LEU A 159 2.27 -5.95 -0.10
CA LEU A 159 1.17 -6.80 -0.56
C LEU A 159 -0.04 -6.69 0.38
N ALA A 160 -0.71 -5.56 0.31
CA ALA A 160 -1.90 -5.20 1.08
C ALA A 160 -3.02 -4.75 0.11
N PRO A 161 -4.20 -5.42 0.13
CA PRO A 161 -4.43 -6.69 0.78
C PRO A 161 -3.55 -7.82 0.19
N VAL A 162 -3.35 -8.89 0.95
CA VAL A 162 -2.66 -10.06 0.42
C VAL A 162 -3.58 -10.76 -0.58
N VAL A 163 -3.15 -10.78 -1.83
CA VAL A 163 -3.82 -11.41 -2.95
C VAL A 163 -2.90 -12.44 -3.60
N PRO A 164 -3.44 -13.46 -4.28
CA PRO A 164 -2.61 -14.41 -5.01
C PRO A 164 -1.81 -13.70 -6.11
N VAL A 165 -0.49 -13.77 -6.00
CA VAL A 165 0.47 -13.32 -7.02
C VAL A 165 1.51 -14.41 -7.28
N ASP A 166 2.22 -14.30 -8.39
CA ASP A 166 3.29 -15.25 -8.70
C ASP A 166 4.36 -15.22 -7.61
N ARG A 167 4.85 -16.42 -7.24
CA ARG A 167 5.87 -16.59 -6.19
C ARG A 167 7.17 -15.87 -6.54
N ASP A 168 7.65 -16.05 -7.75
CA ASP A 168 8.97 -15.53 -8.15
C ASP A 168 8.94 -14.01 -8.27
N ALA A 169 7.80 -13.45 -8.69
CA ALA A 169 7.57 -12.01 -8.64
C ALA A 169 7.54 -11.46 -7.21
N LEU A 170 6.83 -12.13 -6.31
CA LEU A 170 6.73 -11.70 -4.91
C LEU A 170 8.11 -11.72 -4.22
N LEU A 171 8.94 -12.71 -4.51
CA LEU A 171 10.29 -12.84 -3.95
C LEU A 171 11.31 -11.80 -4.49
N GLN A 172 10.94 -10.98 -5.48
CA GLN A 172 11.77 -9.84 -5.90
C GLN A 172 11.68 -8.65 -4.94
N ALA A 173 10.83 -8.72 -3.91
CA ALA A 173 10.67 -7.64 -2.93
C ALA A 173 11.96 -7.38 -2.12
N ASP A 174 12.40 -6.12 -2.12
CA ASP A 174 13.49 -5.60 -1.33
C ASP A 174 13.19 -4.14 -0.89
N PRO A 175 12.51 -3.95 0.26
CA PRO A 175 11.92 -4.95 1.15
C PRO A 175 10.51 -5.42 0.76
N LEU A 176 10.10 -6.57 1.31
CA LEU A 176 8.69 -6.85 1.54
C LEU A 176 8.24 -6.03 2.75
N MET A 177 7.18 -5.25 2.59
CA MET A 177 6.50 -4.55 3.70
C MET A 177 5.16 -5.22 4.00
N ALA A 178 4.89 -5.48 5.27
CA ALA A 178 3.65 -6.08 5.74
C ALA A 178 3.37 -5.71 7.19
N ASN A 179 2.12 -5.83 7.65
CA ASN A 179 1.84 -5.99 9.07
C ASN A 179 1.91 -7.47 9.47
N GLU A 180 1.77 -7.79 10.75
CA GLU A 180 1.87 -9.17 11.26
C GLU A 180 0.88 -10.11 10.59
N HIS A 181 -0.37 -9.66 10.38
CA HIS A 181 -1.41 -10.45 9.73
C HIS A 181 -1.09 -10.70 8.25
N GLU A 182 -0.68 -9.67 7.53
CA GLU A 182 -0.28 -9.77 6.12
C GLU A 182 0.95 -10.68 5.96
N ALA A 183 1.94 -10.56 6.85
CA ALA A 183 3.13 -11.42 6.87
C ALA A 183 2.76 -12.91 6.99
N ALA A 184 1.85 -13.25 7.91
CA ALA A 184 1.35 -14.61 8.06
C ALA A 184 0.63 -15.12 6.81
N LEU A 185 -0.20 -14.27 6.16
CA LEU A 185 -0.88 -14.61 4.92
C LEU A 185 0.11 -14.80 3.74
N VAL A 186 1.14 -13.97 3.65
CA VAL A 186 2.21 -14.13 2.63
C VAL A 186 2.93 -15.46 2.81
N LEU A 187 3.31 -15.84 4.04
CA LEU A 187 3.91 -17.14 4.32
C LEU A 187 3.00 -18.28 3.91
N GLN A 188 1.70 -18.20 4.24
CA GLN A 188 0.71 -19.21 3.83
C GLN A 188 0.60 -19.32 2.30
N GLN A 189 0.60 -18.20 1.58
CA GLN A 189 0.60 -18.17 0.12
C GLN A 189 1.84 -18.85 -0.47
N LEU A 190 2.99 -18.74 0.20
CA LEU A 190 4.23 -19.39 -0.18
C LEU A 190 4.29 -20.87 0.21
N GLY A 191 3.23 -21.41 0.86
CA GLY A 191 3.10 -22.82 1.25
C GLY A 191 3.66 -23.15 2.63
N HIS A 192 3.92 -22.15 3.47
CA HIS A 192 4.35 -22.34 4.87
C HIS A 192 3.13 -22.44 5.79
N GLU A 193 3.18 -23.34 6.76
CA GLU A 193 2.21 -23.36 7.86
C GLU A 193 2.64 -22.34 8.92
N VAL A 194 1.72 -21.47 9.31
CA VAL A 194 1.95 -20.48 10.38
C VAL A 194 1.02 -20.80 11.53
N ALA A 195 1.58 -21.20 12.67
CA ALA A 195 0.80 -21.45 13.87
C ALA A 195 0.21 -20.13 14.42
N GLU A 196 -0.93 -20.21 15.12
CA GLU A 196 -1.59 -19.01 15.67
C GLU A 196 -0.69 -18.23 16.65
N GLU A 197 0.14 -18.94 17.41
CA GLU A 197 1.12 -18.34 18.33
C GLU A 197 2.23 -17.60 17.58
N ASP A 198 2.71 -18.17 16.45
CA ASP A 198 3.77 -17.61 15.62
C ASP A 198 3.28 -16.39 14.84
N SER A 199 1.99 -16.33 14.47
CA SER A 199 1.38 -15.20 13.77
C SER A 199 1.40 -13.89 14.58
N LYS A 200 1.69 -13.95 15.87
CA LYS A 200 1.79 -12.81 16.79
C LYS A 200 3.24 -12.54 17.21
N ASN A 201 4.21 -13.22 16.61
CA ASN A 201 5.63 -13.06 16.89
C ASN A 201 6.33 -12.45 15.68
N PRO A 202 6.57 -11.12 15.68
CA PRO A 202 7.14 -10.44 14.52
C PRO A 202 8.55 -10.92 14.18
N GLU A 203 9.38 -11.26 15.16
CA GLU A 203 10.73 -11.78 14.92
C GLU A 203 10.67 -13.12 14.20
N LYS A 204 9.74 -14.00 14.60
CA LYS A 204 9.56 -15.30 13.95
C LYS A 204 9.03 -15.13 12.53
N LEU A 205 8.01 -14.30 12.32
CA LEU A 205 7.45 -14.00 10.99
C LEU A 205 8.53 -13.43 10.06
N ALA A 206 9.32 -12.48 10.54
CA ALA A 206 10.40 -11.89 9.74
C ALA A 206 11.48 -12.92 9.38
N ALA A 207 11.88 -13.79 10.32
CA ALA A 207 12.84 -14.86 10.07
C ALA A 207 12.29 -15.86 9.02
N ASP A 208 11.04 -16.28 9.15
CA ASP A 208 10.41 -17.21 8.21
C ASP A 208 10.28 -16.63 6.80
N LEU A 209 10.00 -15.31 6.68
CA LEU A 209 9.98 -14.61 5.40
C LEU A 209 11.38 -14.55 4.76
N LEU A 210 12.44 -14.26 5.53
CA LEU A 210 13.81 -14.32 5.03
C LEU A 210 14.18 -15.74 4.57
N ASP A 211 13.82 -16.76 5.36
CA ASP A 211 14.04 -18.17 5.02
C ASP A 211 13.23 -18.60 3.77
N ALA A 212 12.06 -17.98 3.52
CA ALA A 212 11.28 -18.18 2.31
C ALA A 212 11.92 -17.58 1.05
N GLY A 213 12.93 -16.68 1.21
CA GLY A 213 13.75 -16.15 0.13
C GLY A 213 13.68 -14.63 -0.08
N PHE A 214 12.98 -13.86 0.77
CA PHE A 214 13.01 -12.40 0.68
C PHE A 214 14.40 -11.85 1.01
N ALA A 215 14.83 -10.82 0.26
CA ALA A 215 16.11 -10.16 0.49
C ALA A 215 16.10 -9.34 1.78
N SER A 216 14.99 -8.68 2.08
CA SER A 216 14.77 -7.92 3.31
C SER A 216 13.27 -7.79 3.60
N VAL A 217 12.92 -7.57 4.86
CA VAL A 217 11.55 -7.51 5.35
C VAL A 217 11.40 -6.33 6.31
N VAL A 218 10.27 -5.61 6.21
CA VAL A 218 9.88 -4.59 7.17
C VAL A 218 8.47 -4.89 7.65
N LEU A 219 8.33 -5.25 8.93
CA LEU A 219 7.03 -5.49 9.55
C LEU A 219 6.58 -4.26 10.33
N THR A 220 5.42 -3.70 9.98
CA THR A 220 4.79 -2.62 10.75
C THR A 220 4.03 -3.19 11.93
N LEU A 221 4.30 -2.66 13.15
CA LEU A 221 3.79 -3.17 14.43
C LEU A 221 2.88 -2.14 15.14
N GLY A 222 2.20 -1.29 14.36
CA GLY A 222 1.32 -0.25 14.87
C GLY A 222 2.05 0.67 15.85
N ALA A 223 1.52 0.83 17.07
CA ALA A 223 2.11 1.70 18.09
C ALA A 223 3.49 1.22 18.59
N ALA A 224 3.89 -0.01 18.35
CA ALA A 224 5.22 -0.51 18.70
C ALA A 224 6.31 -0.03 17.72
N GLY A 225 5.95 0.36 16.51
CA GLY A 225 6.89 0.84 15.48
C GLY A 225 7.03 -0.12 14.31
N ALA A 226 8.24 -0.50 13.95
CA ALA A 226 8.50 -1.45 12.87
C ALA A 226 9.70 -2.35 13.18
N LEU A 227 9.66 -3.60 12.72
CA LEU A 227 10.78 -4.52 12.73
C LEU A 227 11.42 -4.53 11.35
N VAL A 228 12.69 -4.22 11.25
CA VAL A 228 13.50 -4.36 10.03
C VAL A 228 14.31 -5.62 10.14
N ALA A 229 14.23 -6.48 9.14
CA ALA A 229 14.98 -7.74 9.11
C ALA A 229 15.70 -7.93 7.77
N THR A 230 16.95 -8.35 7.86
CA THR A 230 17.84 -8.71 6.75
C THR A 230 18.58 -10.00 7.11
N PRO A 231 19.32 -10.63 6.19
CA PRO A 231 20.15 -11.79 6.52
C PRO A 231 21.20 -11.55 7.62
N GLU A 232 21.56 -10.29 7.85
CA GLU A 232 22.55 -9.90 8.90
C GLU A 232 21.90 -9.82 10.29
N GLY A 233 20.57 -9.75 10.37
CA GLY A 233 19.82 -9.69 11.64
C GLY A 233 18.55 -8.86 11.56
N SER A 234 17.90 -8.70 12.70
CA SER A 234 16.71 -7.88 12.83
C SER A 234 16.86 -6.79 13.89
N GLU A 235 16.21 -5.64 13.66
CA GLU A 235 16.22 -4.51 14.58
C GLU A 235 14.83 -3.90 14.70
N LEU A 236 14.38 -3.68 15.95
CA LEU A 236 13.14 -3.00 16.26
C LEU A 236 13.35 -1.48 16.24
N VAL A 237 12.61 -0.80 15.39
CA VAL A 237 12.53 0.67 15.32
C VAL A 237 11.31 1.13 16.10
N PRO A 238 11.47 1.68 17.32
CA PRO A 238 10.32 2.03 18.15
C PRO A 238 9.57 3.27 17.64
N SER A 239 8.24 3.25 17.75
CA SER A 239 7.41 4.41 17.43
C SER A 239 7.49 5.48 18.51
N PRO A 240 7.51 6.79 18.12
CA PRO A 240 7.26 7.86 19.07
C PRO A 240 5.89 7.70 19.73
N LYS A 241 5.80 8.07 21.02
CA LYS A 241 4.51 8.07 21.72
C LYS A 241 3.68 9.28 21.28
N VAL A 242 2.57 9.02 20.61
CA VAL A 242 1.63 10.04 20.15
C VAL A 242 0.21 9.66 20.57
N THR A 243 -0.70 10.63 20.59
CA THR A 243 -2.14 10.37 20.73
C THR A 243 -2.73 10.24 19.34
N ALA A 244 -3.12 9.03 18.95
CA ALA A 244 -3.74 8.80 17.67
C ALA A 244 -5.17 9.39 17.65
N VAL A 245 -5.48 10.10 16.55
CA VAL A 245 -6.81 10.62 16.23
C VAL A 245 -7.45 9.74 15.15
N ASP A 246 -6.70 9.41 14.10
CA ASP A 246 -7.11 8.52 13.02
C ASP A 246 -5.91 7.71 12.54
N THR A 247 -6.02 6.39 12.52
CA THR A 247 -4.95 5.48 12.08
C THR A 247 -5.05 5.09 10.63
N THR A 248 -6.07 5.58 9.91
CA THR A 248 -6.27 5.30 8.47
C THR A 248 -5.09 5.82 7.67
N GLY A 249 -4.55 4.99 6.79
CA GLY A 249 -3.43 5.36 5.93
C GLY A 249 -2.06 5.44 6.63
N ALA A 250 -1.95 5.11 7.92
CA ALA A 250 -0.66 5.11 8.62
C ALA A 250 0.38 4.19 7.96
N GLY A 251 -0.07 3.00 7.52
CA GLY A 251 0.77 2.06 6.76
C GLY A 251 1.20 2.64 5.40
N ASP A 252 0.31 3.34 4.72
CA ASP A 252 0.64 4.00 3.44
C ASP A 252 1.61 5.16 3.64
N ALA A 253 1.42 5.95 4.70
CA ALA A 253 2.35 7.02 5.09
C ALA A 253 3.75 6.46 5.42
N PHE A 254 3.80 5.33 6.14
CA PHE A 254 5.03 4.60 6.40
C PHE A 254 5.69 4.14 5.11
N ALA A 255 4.96 3.44 4.25
CA ALA A 255 5.48 2.87 3.01
C ALA A 255 6.04 3.96 2.07
N GLY A 256 5.28 5.04 1.84
CA GLY A 256 5.74 6.17 1.02
C GLY A 256 6.97 6.86 1.59
N ALA A 257 7.03 7.07 2.91
CA ALA A 257 8.19 7.66 3.56
C ALA A 257 9.43 6.76 3.50
N LEU A 258 9.25 5.44 3.66
CA LEU A 258 10.33 4.46 3.53
C LEU A 258 10.96 4.51 2.13
N VAL A 259 10.14 4.39 1.08
CA VAL A 259 10.68 4.38 -0.30
C VAL A 259 11.31 5.70 -0.69
N ALA A 260 10.81 6.84 -0.20
CA ALA A 260 11.41 8.14 -0.44
C ALA A 260 12.82 8.25 0.16
N ARG A 261 13.06 7.65 1.33
CA ARG A 261 14.40 7.63 1.96
C ARG A 261 15.33 6.64 1.30
N LEU A 262 14.80 5.47 0.89
CA LEU A 262 15.57 4.51 0.07
C LEU A 262 16.01 5.13 -1.26
N ASP A 263 15.10 5.87 -1.94
CA ASP A 263 15.42 6.61 -3.17
C ASP A 263 16.50 7.69 -2.93
N ALA A 264 16.52 8.31 -1.76
CA ALA A 264 17.54 9.26 -1.37
C ALA A 264 18.91 8.61 -1.01
N GLY A 265 18.98 7.27 -0.98
CA GLY A 265 20.21 6.52 -0.72
C GLY A 265 20.45 6.16 0.75
N ASP A 266 19.46 6.29 1.61
CA ASP A 266 19.55 5.86 3.00
C ASP A 266 19.63 4.32 3.10
N SER A 267 20.18 3.84 4.20
CA SER A 267 20.06 2.43 4.58
C SER A 267 18.60 2.05 4.87
N LEU A 268 18.26 0.76 4.77
CA LEU A 268 16.89 0.30 5.09
C LEU A 268 16.49 0.66 6.53
N LEU A 269 17.43 0.56 7.46
CA LEU A 269 17.22 0.88 8.87
C LEU A 269 16.98 2.39 9.07
N ASP A 270 17.79 3.26 8.45
CA ASP A 270 17.61 4.72 8.55
C ASP A 270 16.30 5.17 7.91
N ALA A 271 15.95 4.57 6.75
CA ALA A 271 14.68 4.80 6.09
C ALA A 271 13.49 4.40 6.97
N ALA A 272 13.58 3.25 7.67
CA ALA A 272 12.55 2.80 8.60
C ALA A 272 12.44 3.73 9.83
N HIS A 273 13.54 4.21 10.39
CA HIS A 273 13.54 5.22 11.46
C HIS A 273 12.81 6.51 11.05
N HIS A 274 12.98 6.94 9.80
CA HIS A 274 12.24 8.09 9.28
C HIS A 274 10.76 7.75 9.08
N ALA A 275 10.45 6.62 8.45
CA ALA A 275 9.09 6.19 8.12
C ALA A 275 8.21 6.01 9.37
N VAL A 276 8.74 5.45 10.45
CA VAL A 276 8.04 5.33 11.74
C VAL A 276 7.61 6.70 12.27
N ARG A 277 8.46 7.73 12.17
CA ARG A 277 8.12 9.11 12.62
C ARG A 277 7.03 9.72 11.74
N VAL A 278 7.11 9.52 10.42
CA VAL A 278 6.10 10.02 9.49
C VAL A 278 4.74 9.36 9.76
N ALA A 279 4.72 8.04 9.92
CA ALA A 279 3.49 7.31 10.27
C ALA A 279 2.92 7.75 11.62
N ALA A 280 3.78 7.94 12.64
CA ALA A 280 3.36 8.43 13.94
C ALA A 280 2.79 9.87 13.87
N TYR A 281 3.33 10.73 12.99
CA TYR A 281 2.76 12.07 12.76
C TYR A 281 1.42 11.98 12.02
N ALA A 282 1.32 11.13 11.00
CA ALA A 282 0.11 10.99 10.18
C ALA A 282 -1.14 10.62 11.01
N VAL A 283 -0.99 9.81 12.07
CA VAL A 283 -2.11 9.43 12.94
C VAL A 283 -2.58 10.52 13.90
N THR A 284 -1.92 11.67 13.96
CA THR A 284 -2.31 12.79 14.85
C THR A 284 -3.32 13.76 14.24
N GLY A 285 -3.72 13.59 12.98
CA GLY A 285 -4.74 14.40 12.30
C GLY A 285 -4.24 15.11 11.07
#